data_6b65d6a1b44393e2545d972fe3ecd4c9
#
_entry.id   6b65d6a1b44393e2545d972fe3ecd4c9
#
_cell.length_a   1.000
_cell.length_b   1.000
_cell.length_c   1.000
_cell.angle_alpha   90.00
_cell.angle_beta   90.00
_cell.angle_gamma   90.00
#
_symmetry.space_group_name_H-M   'P 1'
#
loop_
_entity.id
_entity.type
_entity.pdbx_description
1 polymer ?
#
loop_
_entity_poly.entity_id
_entity_poly.type
_entity_poly.pdbx_seq_one_letter_code
_entity_poly.pdbx_strand_id
1 'polypeptide(L)'
;LLQRSMPENEFLQEFECSFDAAITGAYFARELQEAESRIASVPYDPMLKVNTAWDLGISDSMSIWFYQQVGREIRVIDYYEASGHGLDHYARMLQEKGYLYDRHFGPHDIQVREIGTGKSRLEVAAGLGIRFDVVPNIGVMDGINAARMTIPRMWFDAKKCQIGLDCLKQYREKIDEKRGISFGPLHDWTSHAADAFRYLCVALNESNPATRTVDRTVVSWMG
;
A
#
# COMPACT_ATOMS: atom_id res chain seq x y z
N LEU A 1 -1.17 24.10 6.47
CA LEU A 1 -0.76 25.53 6.47
C LEU A 1 -1.20 26.25 5.19
N LEU A 2 -1.42 25.56 4.05
CA LEU A 2 -1.94 26.12 2.79
C LEU A 2 -3.44 26.47 2.85
N GLN A 3 -4.19 25.78 3.70
CA GLN A 3 -5.66 25.96 3.84
C GLN A 3 -6.08 27.33 4.44
N ARG A 4 -5.13 28.13 4.94
CA ARG A 4 -5.42 29.44 5.59
C ARG A 4 -5.22 30.65 4.70
N SER A 5 -4.73 30.52 3.48
CA SER A 5 -4.37 31.66 2.62
C SER A 5 -5.13 31.74 1.29
N MET A 6 -5.95 30.76 0.94
CA MET A 6 -6.74 30.78 -0.30
C MET A 6 -8.25 30.82 0.03
N PRO A 7 -9.06 31.56 -0.71
CA PRO A 7 -10.53 31.48 -0.65
C PRO A 7 -10.98 30.03 -0.97
N GLU A 8 -11.93 29.54 -0.23
CA GLU A 8 -12.43 28.15 -0.32
C GLU A 8 -12.83 27.75 -1.76
N ASN A 9 -13.31 28.70 -2.55
CA ASN A 9 -13.67 28.51 -3.96
C ASN A 9 -12.46 28.36 -4.88
N GLU A 10 -11.34 29.06 -4.63
CA GLU A 10 -10.12 28.90 -5.40
C GLU A 10 -9.40 27.59 -5.04
N PHE A 11 -9.42 27.21 -3.76
CA PHE A 11 -8.90 25.93 -3.31
C PHE A 11 -9.65 24.74 -3.94
N LEU A 12 -10.97 24.79 -3.96
CA LEU A 12 -11.80 23.76 -4.60
C LEU A 12 -11.57 23.74 -6.13
N GLN A 13 -11.48 24.91 -6.78
CA GLN A 13 -11.30 25.00 -8.22
C GLN A 13 -9.89 24.53 -8.67
N GLU A 14 -8.86 24.84 -7.91
CA GLU A 14 -7.50 24.34 -8.19
C GLU A 14 -7.37 22.84 -7.90
N PHE A 15 -8.03 22.33 -6.88
CA PHE A 15 -8.06 20.91 -6.56
C PHE A 15 -8.97 20.11 -7.50
N GLU A 16 -10.17 20.60 -7.83
CA GLU A 16 -11.09 19.91 -8.75
C GLU A 16 -10.59 19.91 -10.21
N CYS A 17 -9.96 20.97 -10.67
CA CYS A 17 -9.32 21.01 -12.01
C CYS A 17 -8.05 20.11 -12.10
N SER A 18 -7.43 19.78 -10.97
CA SER A 18 -6.23 18.91 -10.92
C SER A 18 -6.57 17.41 -10.99
N PHE A 19 -7.82 17.02 -10.79
CA PHE A 19 -8.19 15.60 -10.73
C PHE A 19 -8.27 14.90 -12.09
N ASP A 20 -8.47 15.64 -13.19
CA ASP A 20 -8.60 15.06 -14.54
C ASP A 20 -7.31 15.10 -15.37
N ALA A 21 -6.33 15.88 -14.99
CA ALA A 21 -5.03 15.89 -15.66
C ALA A 21 -4.10 14.88 -15.02
N ALA A 22 -3.73 13.83 -15.73
CA ALA A 22 -2.70 12.90 -15.28
C ALA A 22 -1.45 13.69 -14.85
N ILE A 23 -1.09 13.63 -13.56
CA ILE A 23 0.08 14.33 -13.04
C ILE A 23 1.32 13.79 -13.74
N THR A 24 2.12 14.69 -14.31
CA THR A 24 3.36 14.31 -15.01
C THR A 24 4.25 13.49 -14.06
N GLY A 25 4.64 12.28 -14.52
CA GLY A 25 5.50 11.38 -13.75
C GLY A 25 4.75 10.51 -12.73
N ALA A 26 3.41 10.53 -12.69
CA ALA A 26 2.64 9.66 -11.80
C ALA A 26 2.83 8.19 -12.17
N TYR A 27 3.14 7.35 -11.18
CA TYR A 27 3.49 5.95 -11.40
C TYR A 27 2.30 5.06 -11.77
N PHE A 28 1.09 5.38 -11.30
CA PHE A 28 -0.10 4.53 -11.42
C PHE A 28 -1.26 5.18 -12.18
N ALA A 29 -1.05 6.38 -12.75
CA ALA A 29 -2.11 7.16 -13.40
C ALA A 29 -2.83 6.38 -14.51
N ARG A 30 -2.07 5.72 -15.38
CA ARG A 30 -2.61 4.92 -16.48
C ARG A 30 -3.41 3.73 -15.99
N GLU A 31 -2.83 2.93 -15.08
CA GLU A 31 -3.46 1.72 -14.57
C GLU A 31 -4.73 2.03 -13.77
N LEU A 32 -4.75 3.14 -13.02
CA LEU A 32 -5.93 3.59 -12.27
C LEU A 32 -7.00 4.15 -13.21
N GLN A 33 -6.63 4.84 -14.29
CA GLN A 33 -7.57 5.28 -15.32
C GLN A 33 -8.22 4.08 -16.03
N GLU A 34 -7.46 3.07 -16.38
CA GLU A 34 -7.96 1.82 -16.95
C GLU A 34 -8.83 1.03 -15.94
N ALA A 35 -8.64 1.26 -14.65
CA ALA A 35 -9.42 0.65 -13.57
C ALA A 35 -10.64 1.48 -13.13
N GLU A 36 -10.93 2.62 -13.74
CA GLU A 36 -11.99 3.55 -13.29
C GLU A 36 -13.34 2.87 -13.11
N SER A 37 -13.75 2.01 -14.04
CA SER A 37 -15.01 1.25 -13.93
C SER A 37 -15.02 0.22 -12.80
N ARG A 38 -13.87 -0.09 -12.19
CA ARG A 38 -13.70 -0.99 -11.05
C ARG A 38 -13.53 -0.23 -9.73
N ILE A 39 -13.56 1.10 -9.76
CA ILE A 39 -13.64 1.96 -8.57
C ILE A 39 -15.14 2.20 -8.32
N ALA A 40 -15.75 1.34 -7.50
CA ALA A 40 -17.19 1.28 -7.31
C ALA A 40 -17.52 0.91 -5.86
N SER A 41 -18.75 0.55 -5.54
CA SER A 41 -19.07 -0.03 -4.24
C SER A 41 -18.55 -1.46 -4.16
N VAL A 42 -17.63 -1.73 -3.24
CA VAL A 42 -17.03 -3.06 -3.00
C VAL A 42 -17.23 -3.42 -1.52
N PRO A 43 -18.39 -3.99 -1.16
CA PRO A 43 -18.70 -4.31 0.22
C PRO A 43 -17.84 -5.47 0.75
N TYR A 44 -17.60 -5.47 2.06
CA TYR A 44 -17.02 -6.61 2.76
C TYR A 44 -17.90 -7.85 2.60
N ASP A 45 -17.32 -8.95 2.20
CA ASP A 45 -17.96 -10.27 2.13
C ASP A 45 -17.59 -11.07 3.40
N PRO A 46 -18.52 -11.37 4.30
CA PRO A 46 -18.22 -12.11 5.53
C PRO A 46 -17.83 -13.57 5.30
N MET A 47 -18.02 -14.11 4.10
CA MET A 47 -17.59 -15.47 3.73
C MET A 47 -16.11 -15.52 3.34
N LEU A 48 -15.47 -14.39 3.16
CA LEU A 48 -14.07 -14.26 2.77
C LEU A 48 -13.27 -13.60 3.88
N LYS A 49 -12.07 -14.10 4.11
CA LYS A 49 -11.15 -13.47 5.06
C LYS A 49 -10.51 -12.21 4.47
N VAL A 50 -10.19 -11.27 5.32
CA VAL A 50 -9.54 -9.99 4.98
C VAL A 50 -8.05 -10.10 5.24
N ASN A 51 -7.27 -9.77 4.23
CA ASN A 51 -5.85 -9.54 4.36
C ASN A 51 -5.56 -8.06 4.46
N THR A 52 -4.46 -7.69 5.11
CA THR A 52 -4.02 -6.30 5.23
C THR A 52 -2.58 -6.14 4.81
N ALA A 53 -2.23 -5.00 4.24
CA ALA A 53 -0.85 -4.62 3.95
C ALA A 53 -0.56 -3.25 4.56
N TRP A 54 0.58 -3.14 5.23
CA TRP A 54 0.90 -2.03 6.12
C TRP A 54 2.20 -1.35 5.68
N ASP A 55 2.21 -0.02 5.75
CA ASP A 55 3.42 0.75 5.90
C ASP A 55 3.50 1.30 7.32
N LEU A 56 4.59 0.99 8.01
CA LEU A 56 4.73 1.20 9.46
C LEU A 56 5.60 2.43 9.75
N GLY A 57 5.03 3.63 9.61
CA GLY A 57 5.65 4.88 10.06
C GLY A 57 5.67 5.00 11.60
N ILE A 58 6.75 5.49 12.20
CA ILE A 58 6.83 5.76 13.65
C ILE A 58 6.48 7.22 13.95
N SER A 59 7.03 8.14 13.18
CA SER A 59 6.83 9.59 13.35
C SER A 59 5.90 10.17 12.31
N ASP A 60 5.57 9.39 11.29
CA ASP A 60 4.76 9.73 10.12
C ASP A 60 3.45 8.94 10.12
N SER A 61 2.69 9.04 9.04
CA SER A 61 1.46 8.27 8.88
C SER A 61 1.75 6.78 8.73
N MET A 62 0.99 5.96 9.45
CA MET A 62 0.90 4.54 9.21
C MET A 62 -0.29 4.28 8.29
N SER A 63 -0.08 3.58 7.20
CA SER A 63 -1.08 3.31 6.16
C SER A 63 -1.39 1.83 6.05
N ILE A 64 -2.67 1.50 5.90
CA ILE A 64 -3.15 0.11 5.89
C ILE A 64 -4.18 -0.06 4.77
N TRP A 65 -3.93 -0.97 3.85
CA TRP A 65 -4.89 -1.44 2.86
C TRP A 65 -5.53 -2.74 3.31
N PHE A 66 -6.85 -2.85 3.12
CA PHE A 66 -7.65 -4.04 3.45
C PHE A 66 -8.20 -4.64 2.18
N TYR A 67 -7.99 -5.94 1.98
CA TYR A 67 -8.45 -6.59 0.76
C TYR A 67 -8.93 -8.03 0.99
N GLN A 68 -9.82 -8.47 0.10
CA GLN A 68 -10.29 -9.84 0.00
C GLN A 68 -9.91 -10.38 -1.38
N GLN A 69 -9.66 -11.69 -1.49
CA GLN A 69 -9.28 -12.33 -2.75
C GLN A 69 -10.30 -13.37 -3.16
N VAL A 70 -10.75 -13.30 -4.41
CA VAL A 70 -11.67 -14.26 -5.04
C VAL A 70 -11.03 -14.79 -6.31
N GLY A 71 -10.38 -15.94 -6.23
CA GLY A 71 -9.59 -16.45 -7.34
C GLY A 71 -8.48 -15.49 -7.76
N ARG A 72 -8.60 -14.90 -8.95
CA ARG A 72 -7.66 -13.90 -9.47
C ARG A 72 -8.08 -12.46 -9.17
N GLU A 73 -9.33 -12.25 -8.80
CA GLU A 73 -9.88 -10.93 -8.48
C GLU A 73 -9.48 -10.52 -7.08
N ILE A 74 -9.12 -9.25 -6.92
CA ILE A 74 -8.73 -8.64 -5.66
C ILE A 74 -9.69 -7.51 -5.38
N ARG A 75 -10.37 -7.58 -4.24
CA ARG A 75 -11.33 -6.59 -3.76
C ARG A 75 -10.71 -5.79 -2.64
N VAL A 76 -10.27 -4.58 -2.93
CA VAL A 76 -9.76 -3.63 -1.94
C VAL A 76 -10.98 -2.94 -1.32
N ILE A 77 -11.30 -3.35 -0.11
CA ILE A 77 -12.58 -3.03 0.56
C ILE A 77 -12.48 -1.84 1.50
N ASP A 78 -11.26 -1.46 1.91
CA ASP A 78 -11.06 -0.40 2.88
C ASP A 78 -9.63 0.12 2.86
N TYR A 79 -9.43 1.33 3.36
CA TYR A 79 -8.15 1.97 3.61
C TYR A 79 -8.20 2.71 4.95
N TYR A 80 -7.09 2.71 5.67
CA TYR A 80 -6.96 3.44 6.92
C TYR A 80 -5.57 4.05 7.04
N GLU A 81 -5.51 5.30 7.47
CA GLU A 81 -4.26 5.94 7.85
C GLU A 81 -4.42 6.76 9.13
N ALA A 82 -3.38 6.81 9.92
CA ALA A 82 -3.29 7.66 11.09
C ALA A 82 -1.82 7.92 11.43
N SER A 83 -1.54 9.00 12.15
CA SER A 83 -0.20 9.36 12.60
C SER A 83 -0.16 9.61 14.10
N GLY A 84 1.02 9.46 14.72
CA GLY A 84 1.23 9.74 16.14
C GLY A 84 0.62 8.71 17.10
N HIS A 85 0.31 7.51 16.62
CA HIS A 85 -0.27 6.43 17.43
C HIS A 85 0.66 5.22 17.52
N GLY A 86 0.61 4.52 18.66
CA GLY A 86 1.27 3.23 18.84
C GLY A 86 0.49 2.06 18.21
N LEU A 87 1.12 0.90 18.14
CA LEU A 87 0.50 -0.32 17.59
C LEU A 87 -0.77 -0.76 18.32
N ASP A 88 -0.92 -0.40 19.59
CA ASP A 88 -2.12 -0.66 20.40
C ASP A 88 -3.38 0.04 19.84
N HIS A 89 -3.22 1.26 19.29
CA HIS A 89 -4.29 1.96 18.59
C HIS A 89 -4.77 1.17 17.38
N TYR A 90 -3.85 0.69 16.57
CA TYR A 90 -4.18 -0.06 15.35
C TYR A 90 -4.77 -1.44 15.67
N ALA A 91 -4.32 -2.08 16.74
CA ALA A 91 -4.92 -3.33 17.20
C ALA A 91 -6.41 -3.14 17.60
N ARG A 92 -6.73 -2.05 18.29
CA ARG A 92 -8.12 -1.69 18.62
C ARG A 92 -8.93 -1.36 17.36
N MET A 93 -8.38 -0.58 16.46
CA MET A 93 -9.02 -0.23 15.18
C MET A 93 -9.37 -1.47 14.36
N LEU A 94 -8.47 -2.47 14.29
CA LEU A 94 -8.76 -3.75 13.63
C LEU A 94 -9.94 -4.47 14.28
N GLN A 95 -10.01 -4.51 15.61
CA GLN A 95 -11.13 -5.11 16.34
C GLN A 95 -12.44 -4.37 16.10
N GLU A 96 -12.42 -3.03 16.11
CA GLU A 96 -13.60 -2.19 15.87
C GLU A 96 -14.16 -2.34 14.45
N LYS A 97 -13.29 -2.56 13.43
CA LYS A 97 -13.74 -2.85 12.07
C LYS A 97 -14.49 -4.18 11.94
N GLY A 98 -14.26 -5.12 12.85
CA GLY A 98 -15.01 -6.37 12.92
C GLY A 98 -14.86 -7.30 11.72
N TYR A 99 -13.79 -7.15 10.94
CA TYR A 99 -13.49 -8.04 9.81
C TYR A 99 -12.92 -9.37 10.30
N LEU A 100 -13.19 -10.45 9.56
CA LEU A 100 -12.54 -11.73 9.76
C LEU A 100 -11.17 -11.71 9.08
N TYR A 101 -10.10 -11.48 9.84
CA TYR A 101 -8.74 -11.37 9.31
C TYR A 101 -8.10 -12.72 9.02
N ASP A 102 -7.21 -12.76 8.01
CA ASP A 102 -6.34 -13.89 7.69
C ASP A 102 -4.87 -13.53 7.93
N ARG A 103 -4.30 -12.72 7.06
CA ARG A 103 -2.88 -12.37 7.06
C ARG A 103 -2.69 -10.84 7.13
N HIS A 104 -1.63 -10.45 7.83
CA HIS A 104 -1.18 -9.07 7.88
C HIS A 104 0.22 -9.00 7.28
N PHE A 105 0.40 -8.21 6.23
CA PHE A 105 1.69 -8.06 5.55
C PHE A 105 2.35 -6.76 5.99
N GLY A 106 3.61 -6.86 6.44
CA GLY A 106 4.41 -5.72 6.87
C GLY A 106 5.75 -5.64 6.13
N PRO A 107 6.40 -4.47 6.13
CA PRO A 107 7.70 -4.27 5.50
C PRO A 107 8.80 -5.08 6.19
N HIS A 108 9.90 -5.31 5.48
CA HIS A 108 11.03 -6.12 5.98
C HIS A 108 11.71 -5.51 7.22
N ASP A 109 11.69 -4.19 7.39
CA ASP A 109 12.31 -3.46 8.50
C ASP A 109 11.52 -3.57 9.83
N ILE A 110 10.32 -4.14 9.82
CA ILE A 110 9.55 -4.44 11.03
C ILE A 110 10.30 -5.37 12.01
N GLN A 111 11.28 -6.12 11.50
CA GLN A 111 12.11 -7.05 12.27
C GLN A 111 13.26 -6.36 13.03
N VAL A 112 13.55 -5.09 12.70
CA VAL A 112 14.63 -4.35 13.33
C VAL A 112 14.28 -4.08 14.80
N ARG A 113 15.22 -4.39 15.69
CA ARG A 113 15.07 -4.17 17.13
C ARG A 113 15.33 -2.71 17.48
N GLU A 114 14.46 -2.14 18.28
CA GLU A 114 14.61 -0.78 18.79
C GLU A 114 15.61 -0.76 19.96
N ILE A 115 16.54 0.20 19.93
CA ILE A 115 17.59 0.31 20.94
C ILE A 115 17.00 0.52 22.35
N GLY A 116 15.91 1.27 22.46
CA GLY A 116 15.30 1.63 23.77
C GLY A 116 14.60 0.46 24.45
N THR A 117 13.96 -0.43 23.71
CA THR A 117 13.12 -1.52 24.24
C THR A 117 13.74 -2.90 24.05
N GLY A 118 14.73 -3.02 23.15
CA GLY A 118 15.31 -4.30 22.74
C GLY A 118 14.35 -5.21 21.97
N LYS A 119 13.12 -4.76 21.72
CA LYS A 119 12.09 -5.50 20.95
C LYS A 119 11.96 -4.96 19.54
N SER A 120 11.62 -5.84 18.60
CA SER A 120 11.22 -5.43 17.26
C SER A 120 9.74 -5.04 17.24
N ARG A 121 9.32 -4.26 16.25
CA ARG A 121 7.89 -3.97 16.04
C ARG A 121 7.09 -5.23 15.76
N LEU A 122 7.71 -6.22 15.12
CA LEU A 122 7.13 -7.55 14.90
C LEU A 122 6.77 -8.23 16.21
N GLU A 123 7.69 -8.20 17.19
CA GLU A 123 7.46 -8.78 18.54
C GLU A 123 6.38 -8.02 19.31
N VAL A 124 6.37 -6.68 19.22
CA VAL A 124 5.35 -5.84 19.86
C VAL A 124 3.98 -6.10 19.25
N ALA A 125 3.85 -6.14 17.92
CA ALA A 125 2.61 -6.42 17.22
C ALA A 125 2.05 -7.81 17.58
N ALA A 126 2.92 -8.82 17.62
CA ALA A 126 2.53 -10.17 18.00
C ALA A 126 1.95 -10.22 19.42
N GLY A 127 2.52 -9.45 20.36
CA GLY A 127 1.99 -9.28 21.72
C GLY A 127 0.60 -8.64 21.77
N LEU A 128 0.22 -7.87 20.76
CA LEU A 128 -1.09 -7.25 20.58
C LEU A 128 -2.06 -8.08 19.73
N GLY A 129 -1.65 -9.29 19.33
CA GLY A 129 -2.46 -10.21 18.53
C GLY A 129 -2.34 -10.01 17.02
N ILE A 130 -1.48 -9.09 16.54
CA ILE A 130 -1.23 -8.85 15.12
C ILE A 130 0.02 -9.64 14.71
N ARG A 131 -0.16 -10.67 13.89
CA ARG A 131 0.96 -11.49 13.37
C ARG A 131 1.26 -11.09 11.95
N PHE A 132 2.41 -10.46 11.74
CA PHE A 132 2.83 -10.04 10.41
C PHE A 132 3.58 -11.13 9.65
N ASP A 133 3.21 -11.28 8.40
CA ASP A 133 4.03 -11.90 7.37
C ASP A 133 4.92 -10.81 6.76
N VAL A 134 6.22 -11.02 6.81
CA VAL A 134 7.18 -10.02 6.35
C VAL A 134 7.33 -10.11 4.84
N VAL A 135 7.08 -9.01 4.14
CA VAL A 135 7.27 -8.91 2.69
C VAL A 135 8.77 -8.85 2.39
N PRO A 136 9.26 -9.55 1.35
CA PRO A 136 10.66 -9.50 0.98
C PRO A 136 11.11 -8.09 0.63
N ASN A 137 12.38 -7.81 0.92
CA ASN A 137 13.00 -6.55 0.53
C ASN A 137 13.31 -6.57 -0.96
N ILE A 138 12.46 -5.93 -1.74
CA ILE A 138 12.66 -5.72 -3.18
C ILE A 138 12.89 -4.25 -3.48
N GLY A 139 13.49 -3.96 -4.63
CA GLY A 139 13.66 -2.59 -5.10
C GLY A 139 12.32 -1.85 -5.22
N VAL A 140 12.35 -0.53 -4.96
CA VAL A 140 11.14 0.31 -5.03
C VAL A 140 10.48 0.20 -6.40
N MET A 141 11.26 0.21 -7.48
CA MET A 141 10.75 0.09 -8.84
C MET A 141 10.14 -1.29 -9.13
N ASP A 142 10.68 -2.36 -8.55
CA ASP A 142 10.10 -3.70 -8.66
C ASP A 142 8.73 -3.76 -7.98
N GLY A 143 8.59 -3.12 -6.81
CA GLY A 143 7.32 -2.97 -6.13
C GLY A 143 6.30 -2.15 -6.92
N ILE A 144 6.72 -1.06 -7.57
CA ILE A 144 5.89 -0.26 -8.47
C ILE A 144 5.43 -1.10 -9.67
N ASN A 145 6.32 -1.87 -10.27
CA ASN A 145 5.97 -2.76 -11.39
C ASN A 145 5.02 -3.87 -10.94
N ALA A 146 5.22 -4.45 -9.76
CA ALA A 146 4.28 -5.41 -9.17
C ALA A 146 2.87 -4.79 -9.01
N ALA A 147 2.79 -3.54 -8.56
CA ALA A 147 1.52 -2.82 -8.45
C ALA A 147 0.86 -2.59 -9.82
N ARG A 148 1.60 -2.11 -10.81
CA ARG A 148 1.09 -1.93 -12.19
C ARG A 148 0.52 -3.22 -12.78
N MET A 149 1.18 -4.35 -12.54
CA MET A 149 0.70 -5.67 -13.00
C MET A 149 -0.53 -6.16 -12.24
N THR A 150 -0.77 -5.66 -11.03
CA THR A 150 -1.83 -6.14 -10.15
C THR A 150 -3.10 -5.30 -10.25
N ILE A 151 -3.01 -3.98 -10.40
CA ILE A 151 -4.14 -3.04 -10.53
C ILE A 151 -5.18 -3.49 -11.58
N PRO A 152 -4.83 -4.02 -12.77
CA PRO A 152 -5.82 -4.44 -13.78
C PRO A 152 -6.84 -5.49 -13.31
N ARG A 153 -6.57 -6.20 -12.23
CA ARG A 153 -7.46 -7.19 -11.63
C ARG A 153 -8.04 -6.80 -10.28
N MET A 154 -7.84 -5.53 -9.88
CA MET A 154 -8.34 -4.98 -8.63
C MET A 154 -9.67 -4.25 -8.81
N TRP A 155 -10.50 -4.38 -7.79
CA TRP A 155 -11.68 -3.56 -7.54
C TRP A 155 -11.42 -2.75 -6.28
N PHE A 156 -11.82 -1.51 -6.25
CA PHE A 156 -11.63 -0.63 -5.10
C PHE A 156 -12.97 -0.08 -4.63
N ASP A 157 -13.21 -0.13 -3.32
CA ASP A 157 -14.34 0.58 -2.75
C ASP A 157 -14.12 2.08 -2.88
N ALA A 158 -14.95 2.73 -3.72
CA ALA A 158 -14.79 4.14 -4.08
C ALA A 158 -14.85 5.08 -2.87
N LYS A 159 -15.62 4.72 -1.83
CA LYS A 159 -15.83 5.55 -0.66
C LYS A 159 -14.78 5.30 0.43
N LYS A 160 -14.55 4.03 0.76
CA LYS A 160 -13.65 3.66 1.85
C LYS A 160 -12.18 3.76 1.47
N CYS A 161 -11.86 3.60 0.17
CA CYS A 161 -10.50 3.70 -0.34
C CYS A 161 -10.16 5.08 -0.92
N GLN A 162 -11.07 6.07 -0.85
CA GLN A 162 -10.90 7.36 -1.52
C GLN A 162 -9.54 8.00 -1.21
N ILE A 163 -9.19 8.17 0.05
CA ILE A 163 -7.93 8.81 0.48
C ILE A 163 -6.72 8.06 -0.08
N GLY A 164 -6.70 6.73 0.05
CA GLY A 164 -5.62 5.91 -0.49
C GLY A 164 -5.53 5.97 -2.01
N LEU A 165 -6.66 5.98 -2.72
CA LEU A 165 -6.71 6.15 -4.17
C LEU A 165 -6.18 7.52 -4.61
N ASP A 166 -6.48 8.58 -3.86
CA ASP A 166 -5.98 9.92 -4.13
C ASP A 166 -4.45 9.99 -3.93
N CYS A 167 -3.91 9.27 -2.93
CA CYS A 167 -2.47 9.08 -2.80
C CYS A 167 -1.89 8.35 -4.01
N LEU A 168 -2.46 7.21 -4.42
CA LEU A 168 -1.94 6.43 -5.55
C LEU A 168 -1.98 7.19 -6.88
N LYS A 169 -3.02 8.00 -7.12
CA LYS A 169 -3.13 8.85 -8.31
C LYS A 169 -2.05 9.91 -8.38
N GLN A 170 -1.58 10.40 -7.23
CA GLN A 170 -0.61 11.48 -7.13
C GLN A 170 0.82 11.01 -6.81
N TYR A 171 1.02 9.73 -6.51
CA TYR A 171 2.33 9.15 -6.28
C TYR A 171 3.18 9.20 -7.54
N ARG A 172 4.22 10.02 -7.52
CA ARG A 172 4.96 10.41 -8.70
C ARG A 172 6.47 10.37 -8.53
N GLU A 173 7.14 10.45 -9.64
CA GLU A 173 8.58 10.55 -9.75
C GLU A 173 9.09 11.94 -9.34
N LYS A 174 10.23 11.98 -8.66
CA LYS A 174 11.01 13.20 -8.42
C LYS A 174 11.94 13.43 -9.59
N ILE A 175 11.67 14.46 -10.38
CA ILE A 175 12.45 14.79 -11.59
C ILE A 175 13.23 16.09 -11.36
N ASP A 176 14.51 16.11 -11.72
CA ASP A 176 15.26 17.36 -11.94
C ASP A 176 14.88 17.92 -13.30
N GLU A 177 14.01 18.91 -13.33
CA GLU A 177 13.51 19.53 -14.57
C GLU A 177 14.62 20.10 -15.45
N LYS A 178 15.74 20.55 -14.86
CA LYS A 178 16.87 21.12 -15.60
C LYS A 178 17.72 20.08 -16.31
N ARG A 179 17.82 18.88 -15.72
CA ARG A 179 18.67 17.80 -16.22
C ARG A 179 17.89 16.64 -16.82
N GLY A 180 16.57 16.59 -16.61
CA GLY A 180 15.73 15.48 -17.04
C GLY A 180 16.05 14.16 -16.32
N ILE A 181 16.66 14.22 -15.13
CA ILE A 181 17.10 13.05 -14.38
C ILE A 181 16.04 12.70 -13.32
N SER A 182 15.64 11.43 -13.31
CA SER A 182 14.79 10.87 -12.25
C SER A 182 15.61 10.49 -11.02
N PHE A 183 15.08 10.83 -9.85
CA PHE A 183 15.63 10.42 -8.54
C PHE A 183 14.78 9.34 -7.87
N GLY A 184 13.87 8.70 -8.60
CA GLY A 184 12.90 7.76 -8.04
C GLY A 184 11.68 8.47 -7.45
N PRO A 185 10.88 7.82 -6.59
CA PRO A 185 9.67 8.40 -6.05
C PRO A 185 9.91 9.66 -5.22
N LEU A 186 9.04 10.66 -5.41
CA LEU A 186 8.99 11.81 -4.53
C LEU A 186 8.48 11.36 -3.16
N HIS A 187 9.26 11.62 -2.11
CA HIS A 187 8.83 11.33 -0.75
C HIS A 187 7.99 12.50 -0.24
N ASP A 188 6.67 12.31 -0.22
CA ASP A 188 5.68 13.27 0.27
C ASP A 188 4.52 12.52 0.96
N TRP A 189 3.40 13.20 1.17
CA TRP A 189 2.21 12.65 1.83
C TRP A 189 1.61 11.40 1.12
N THR A 190 1.92 11.17 -0.14
CA THR A 190 1.42 10.01 -0.91
C THR A 190 2.22 8.74 -0.65
N SER A 191 3.43 8.87 -0.09
CA SER A 191 4.41 7.79 -0.02
C SER A 191 3.95 6.62 0.83
N HIS A 192 3.39 6.87 2.01
CA HIS A 192 2.99 5.80 2.93
C HIS A 192 1.90 4.91 2.36
N ALA A 193 0.86 5.52 1.74
CA ALA A 193 -0.20 4.77 1.08
C ALA A 193 0.34 3.94 -0.09
N ALA A 194 1.25 4.51 -0.89
CA ALA A 194 1.87 3.83 -2.03
C ALA A 194 2.80 2.70 -1.59
N ASP A 195 3.54 2.88 -0.50
CA ASP A 195 4.44 1.86 0.05
C ASP A 195 3.66 0.66 0.60
N ALA A 196 2.61 0.91 1.39
CA ALA A 196 1.70 -0.14 1.84
C ALA A 196 1.03 -0.87 0.65
N PHE A 197 0.67 -0.14 -0.41
CA PHE A 197 0.08 -0.72 -1.62
C PHE A 197 1.08 -1.59 -2.40
N ARG A 198 2.34 -1.17 -2.50
CA ARG A 198 3.40 -1.97 -3.10
C ARG A 198 3.60 -3.29 -2.33
N TYR A 199 3.59 -3.25 -0.99
CA TYR A 199 3.69 -4.45 -0.16
C TYR A 199 2.52 -5.40 -0.38
N LEU A 200 1.28 -4.89 -0.52
CA LEU A 200 0.12 -5.68 -0.90
C LEU A 200 0.37 -6.42 -2.22
N CYS A 201 0.83 -5.70 -3.24
CA CYS A 201 1.02 -6.26 -4.58
C CYS A 201 2.16 -7.28 -4.63
N VAL A 202 3.24 -7.05 -3.88
CA VAL A 202 4.34 -8.01 -3.74
C VAL A 202 3.88 -9.29 -3.05
N ALA A 203 3.15 -9.18 -1.94
CA ALA A 203 2.62 -10.32 -1.20
C ALA A 203 1.69 -11.19 -2.06
N LEU A 204 0.86 -10.57 -2.91
CA LEU A 204 -0.02 -11.27 -3.85
C LEU A 204 0.75 -12.05 -4.92
N ASN A 205 1.86 -11.49 -5.42
CA ASN A 205 2.66 -12.14 -6.45
C ASN A 205 3.44 -13.34 -5.90
N GLU A 206 3.91 -13.27 -4.65
CA GLU A 206 4.56 -14.39 -3.99
C GLU A 206 3.61 -15.54 -3.64
N SER A 207 2.37 -15.20 -3.32
CA SER A 207 1.33 -16.19 -3.00
C SER A 207 0.85 -16.96 -4.24
N ASN A 208 1.29 -16.56 -5.44
CA ASN A 208 0.93 -17.22 -6.69
C ASN A 208 1.96 -18.32 -7.00
N PRO A 209 1.60 -19.64 -6.92
CA PRO A 209 2.54 -20.74 -7.15
C PRO A 209 3.16 -20.75 -8.56
N ALA A 210 2.58 -20.02 -9.52
CA ALA A 210 3.12 -19.90 -10.88
C ALA A 210 4.36 -18.98 -10.98
N THR A 211 4.63 -18.15 -9.96
CA THR A 211 5.78 -17.24 -9.91
C THR A 211 6.96 -17.76 -9.08
N ARG A 212 6.83 -18.92 -8.43
CA ARG A 212 7.98 -19.59 -7.85
C ARG A 212 8.87 -20.08 -8.99
N THR A 213 9.80 -19.27 -9.42
CA THR A 213 10.98 -19.73 -10.14
C THR A 213 11.65 -20.78 -9.25
N VAL A 214 11.60 -22.01 -9.69
CA VAL A 214 12.37 -23.09 -9.10
C VAL A 214 13.83 -22.70 -9.25
N ASP A 215 14.43 -22.28 -8.15
CA ASP A 215 15.88 -22.11 -8.07
C ASP A 215 16.46 -23.52 -8.28
N ARG A 216 16.75 -23.85 -9.55
CA ARG A 216 17.49 -25.05 -9.93
C ARG A 216 18.93 -24.82 -9.53
N THR A 217 19.21 -24.99 -8.24
CA THR A 217 20.55 -25.31 -7.80
C THR A 217 20.96 -26.58 -8.53
N VAL A 218 21.83 -26.40 -9.49
CA VAL A 218 22.52 -27.44 -10.22
C VAL A 218 23.21 -28.33 -9.20
N VAL A 219 22.64 -29.48 -8.89
CA VAL A 219 23.38 -30.56 -8.22
C VAL A 219 24.31 -31.12 -9.27
N SER A 220 25.54 -30.59 -9.24
CA SER A 220 26.65 -31.20 -9.98
C SER A 220 26.98 -32.53 -9.31
N TRP A 221 26.58 -33.61 -9.92
CA TRP A 221 27.11 -34.94 -9.65
C TRP A 221 28.45 -35.04 -10.37
N MET A 222 29.55 -34.80 -9.66
CA MET A 222 30.85 -35.35 -10.00
C MET A 222 30.96 -36.69 -9.26
N GLY A 223 30.93 -37.76 -9.95
CA GLY A 223 31.48 -39.06 -9.60
C GLY A 223 32.52 -39.43 -10.61
#